data_a8ee4399694b0e44a5967d70e06b868e
#
_entry.id   a8ee4399694b0e44a5967d70e06b868e
#
_cell.length_a   1.000
_cell.length_b   1.000
_cell.length_c   1.000
_cell.angle_alpha   90.00
_cell.angle_beta   90.00
_cell.angle_gamma   90.00
#
_symmetry.space_group_name_H-M   'P 1'
#
loop_
_entity.id
_entity.type
_entity.pdbx_description
1 polymer ?
#
loop_
_entity_poly.entity_id
_entity_poly.type
_entity_poly.pdbx_seq_one_letter_code
_entity_poly.pdbx_strand_id
1 'polypeptide(L)'
;LALATAAYLTGPDPDRVCLHEDWEPNKDPKVEQGFLTGPDGVRIEIYGNASMATPTQMHHIHLMVADPAAAQKWYGQHFGATAGKRLTFETANVPGTEIALSKADMPLVPTKGRSVDHIGFEVKNLDGFVAKLQAAGIKTDAAIRSSTNTTGLRIVFITDPWGTEIELTEGLATTPIAGSR
;
A
#
# COMPACT_ATOMS: atom_id res chain seq x y z
N LEU A 1 4.88 -5.48 -12.67
CA LEU A 1 3.66 -5.34 -11.86
C LEU A 1 3.52 -3.88 -11.47
N ALA A 2 2.47 -3.22 -11.94
CA ALA A 2 2.15 -1.89 -11.46
C ALA A 2 1.36 -2.03 -10.15
N LEU A 3 1.90 -1.55 -9.02
CA LEU A 3 1.08 -1.26 -7.84
C LEU A 3 0.28 0.01 -8.17
N ALA A 4 -1.04 -0.08 -8.11
CA ALA A 4 -1.89 1.09 -8.20
C ALA A 4 -2.08 1.66 -6.79
N THR A 5 -1.68 2.90 -6.60
CA THR A 5 -1.95 3.65 -5.37
C THR A 5 -3.13 4.57 -5.65
N ALA A 6 -4.17 4.51 -4.84
CA ALA A 6 -5.31 5.40 -4.97
C ALA A 6 -5.20 6.57 -3.99
N ALA A 7 -5.42 7.76 -4.49
CA ALA A 7 -5.52 8.98 -3.70
C ALA A 7 -6.84 9.69 -4.01
N TYR A 8 -7.41 10.34 -3.00
CA TYR A 8 -8.53 11.26 -3.20
C TYR A 8 -8.01 12.69 -3.39
N LEU A 9 -8.60 13.41 -4.32
CA LEU A 9 -8.39 14.85 -4.49
C LEU A 9 -9.67 15.59 -4.13
N THR A 10 -9.54 16.69 -3.39
CA THR A 10 -10.67 17.58 -3.09
C THR A 10 -10.75 18.73 -4.07
N GLY A 11 -11.94 19.00 -4.54
CA GLY A 11 -12.31 20.24 -5.22
C GLY A 11 -12.51 20.10 -6.72
N PRO A 12 -13.44 20.89 -7.25
CA PRO A 12 -13.84 20.87 -8.65
C PRO A 12 -12.95 21.75 -9.53
N ASP A 13 -11.68 21.96 -9.17
CA ASP A 13 -10.80 22.75 -10.01
C ASP A 13 -10.05 21.82 -10.97
N PRO A 14 -10.60 21.58 -12.18
CA PRO A 14 -9.96 20.74 -13.18
C PRO A 14 -8.62 21.32 -13.66
N ASP A 15 -8.34 22.60 -13.36
CA ASP A 15 -7.11 23.26 -13.77
C ASP A 15 -5.93 22.98 -12.82
N ARG A 16 -6.19 22.33 -11.66
CA ARG A 16 -5.15 21.98 -10.68
C ARG A 16 -4.58 20.57 -10.81
N VAL A 17 -5.28 19.68 -11.48
CA VAL A 17 -4.67 18.44 -11.92
C VAL A 17 -4.03 18.73 -13.25
N CYS A 18 -2.71 18.76 -13.33
CA CYS A 18 -2.04 18.72 -14.61
C CYS A 18 -2.53 17.45 -15.29
N LEU A 19 -3.50 17.59 -16.20
CA LEU A 19 -3.95 16.51 -17.06
C LEU A 19 -2.78 16.17 -17.98
N HIS A 20 -1.98 15.23 -17.55
CA HIS A 20 -0.97 14.64 -18.41
C HIS A 20 -1.68 13.85 -19.52
N GLU A 21 -1.02 13.69 -20.66
CA GLU A 21 -1.50 12.91 -21.80
C GLU A 21 -1.92 11.47 -21.43
N ASP A 22 -1.50 11.01 -20.24
CA ASP A 22 -1.77 9.67 -19.69
C ASP A 22 -3.02 9.60 -18.77
N TRP A 23 -3.86 10.64 -18.72
CA TRP A 23 -5.08 10.61 -17.93
C TRP A 23 -6.14 9.70 -18.59
N GLU A 24 -6.54 8.66 -17.88
CA GLU A 24 -7.59 7.72 -18.27
C GLU A 24 -8.83 7.94 -17.39
N PRO A 25 -9.83 8.73 -17.81
CA PRO A 25 -11.06 8.92 -17.04
C PRO A 25 -11.88 7.63 -16.98
N ASN A 26 -12.74 7.52 -15.95
CA ASN A 26 -13.71 6.44 -15.88
C ASN A 26 -14.63 6.48 -17.12
N LYS A 27 -15.00 5.30 -17.61
CA LYS A 27 -15.91 5.16 -18.77
C LYS A 27 -17.33 5.69 -18.47
N ASP A 28 -17.77 5.65 -17.22
CA ASP A 28 -18.98 6.30 -16.75
C ASP A 28 -18.64 7.75 -16.34
N PRO A 29 -19.10 8.78 -17.08
CA PRO A 29 -18.78 10.17 -16.80
C PRO A 29 -19.41 10.68 -15.49
N LYS A 30 -20.29 9.91 -14.85
CA LYS A 30 -20.86 10.23 -13.53
C LYS A 30 -19.98 9.80 -12.38
N VAL A 31 -18.93 9.02 -12.66
CA VAL A 31 -17.98 8.54 -11.65
C VAL A 31 -16.75 9.42 -11.71
N GLU A 32 -16.57 10.24 -10.68
CA GLU A 32 -15.37 11.08 -10.52
C GLU A 32 -14.16 10.22 -10.15
N GLN A 33 -13.69 9.45 -11.10
CA GLN A 33 -12.56 8.53 -10.95
C GLN A 33 -11.77 8.47 -12.25
N GLY A 34 -10.49 8.32 -12.14
CA GLY A 34 -9.61 8.08 -13.29
C GLY A 34 -8.27 7.56 -12.85
N PHE A 35 -7.45 7.28 -13.84
CA PHE A 35 -6.09 6.80 -13.65
C PHE A 35 -5.11 7.73 -14.33
N LEU A 36 -3.92 7.81 -13.77
CA LEU A 36 -2.75 8.35 -14.45
C LEU A 36 -1.56 7.41 -14.23
N THR A 37 -0.65 7.41 -15.17
CA THR A 37 0.58 6.63 -15.07
C THR A 37 1.75 7.59 -14.88
N GLY A 38 2.51 7.39 -13.80
CA GLY A 38 3.72 8.14 -13.55
C GLY A 38 4.84 7.78 -14.55
N PRO A 39 5.87 8.62 -14.66
CA PRO A 39 6.97 8.39 -15.60
C PRO A 39 7.77 7.11 -15.34
N ASP A 40 7.64 6.56 -14.14
CA ASP A 40 8.23 5.29 -13.68
C ASP A 40 7.30 4.08 -13.87
N GLY A 41 6.13 4.27 -14.51
CA GLY A 41 5.15 3.24 -14.79
C GLY A 41 4.21 2.91 -13.63
N VAL A 42 4.26 3.65 -12.52
CA VAL A 42 3.30 3.50 -11.43
C VAL A 42 1.95 4.03 -11.85
N ARG A 43 0.93 3.19 -11.78
CA ARG A 43 -0.45 3.57 -12.05
C ARG A 43 -1.11 4.09 -10.77
N ILE A 44 -1.61 5.31 -10.83
CA ILE A 44 -2.25 6.01 -9.71
C ILE A 44 -3.74 6.12 -10.02
N GLU A 45 -4.57 5.62 -9.12
CA GLU A 45 -6.02 5.78 -9.18
C GLU A 45 -6.42 7.01 -8.37
N ILE A 46 -7.26 7.86 -8.95
CA ILE A 46 -7.70 9.11 -8.35
C ILE A 46 -9.24 9.10 -8.30
N TYR A 47 -9.78 9.37 -7.11
CA TYR A 47 -11.21 9.59 -6.90
C TYR A 47 -11.47 11.02 -6.48
N GLY A 48 -12.48 11.66 -7.07
CA GLY A 48 -13.04 12.92 -6.59
C GLY A 48 -13.91 12.70 -5.35
N ASN A 49 -13.69 13.48 -4.30
CA ASN A 49 -14.55 13.53 -3.12
C ASN A 49 -14.58 14.94 -2.54
N ALA A 50 -15.57 15.74 -2.94
CA ALA A 50 -15.73 17.12 -2.53
C ALA A 50 -15.97 17.29 -1.01
N SER A 51 -16.28 16.24 -0.26
CA SER A 51 -16.53 16.32 1.18
C SER A 51 -15.28 16.15 2.05
N MET A 52 -14.11 15.90 1.44
CA MET A 52 -12.87 15.75 2.21
C MET A 52 -12.39 17.05 2.83
N ALA A 53 -11.86 16.97 4.04
CA ALA A 53 -11.26 18.10 4.75
C ALA A 53 -9.83 18.44 4.28
N THR A 54 -9.15 17.45 3.69
CA THR A 54 -7.77 17.57 3.18
C THR A 54 -7.75 17.52 1.66
N PRO A 55 -6.79 18.19 0.99
CA PRO A 55 -6.69 18.14 -0.47
C PRO A 55 -6.51 16.74 -1.04
N THR A 56 -5.81 15.87 -0.31
CA THR A 56 -5.54 14.48 -0.70
C THR A 56 -5.56 13.56 0.51
N GLN A 57 -5.94 12.31 0.31
CA GLN A 57 -5.88 11.26 1.32
C GLN A 57 -5.56 9.92 0.66
N MET A 58 -4.66 9.14 1.27
CA MET A 58 -4.46 7.75 0.87
C MET A 58 -5.74 6.96 1.14
N HIS A 59 -6.17 6.14 0.18
CA HIS A 59 -7.34 5.30 0.35
C HIS A 59 -6.99 3.81 0.34
N HIS A 60 -6.36 3.33 -0.71
CA HIS A 60 -6.03 1.91 -0.84
C HIS A 60 -4.78 1.67 -1.69
N ILE A 61 -4.28 0.45 -1.59
CA ILE A 61 -3.20 -0.09 -2.42
C ILE A 61 -3.73 -1.32 -3.14
N HIS A 62 -3.52 -1.43 -4.45
CA HIS A 62 -3.78 -2.66 -5.18
C HIS A 62 -2.56 -3.57 -5.17
N LEU A 63 -2.75 -4.81 -4.69
CA LEU A 63 -1.77 -5.89 -4.85
C LEU A 63 -2.28 -6.91 -5.85
N MET A 64 -1.43 -7.25 -6.81
CA MET A 64 -1.69 -8.34 -7.75
C MET A 64 -1.21 -9.64 -7.09
N VAL A 65 -2.12 -10.60 -6.95
CA VAL A 65 -1.85 -11.88 -6.25
C VAL A 65 -2.39 -13.05 -7.07
N ALA A 66 -1.85 -14.25 -6.88
CA ALA A 66 -2.34 -15.43 -7.58
C ALA A 66 -3.74 -15.85 -7.11
N ASP A 67 -4.01 -15.70 -5.81
CA ASP A 67 -5.28 -16.04 -5.15
C ASP A 67 -5.67 -14.94 -4.16
N PRO A 68 -6.63 -14.06 -4.51
CA PRO A 68 -7.10 -12.98 -3.65
C PRO A 68 -7.66 -13.44 -2.30
N ALA A 69 -8.40 -14.56 -2.27
CA ALA A 69 -8.97 -15.05 -1.03
C ALA A 69 -7.91 -15.61 -0.08
N ALA A 70 -6.90 -16.31 -0.62
CA ALA A 70 -5.76 -16.77 0.16
C ALA A 70 -4.94 -15.58 0.69
N ALA A 71 -4.75 -14.53 -0.11
CA ALA A 71 -4.06 -13.32 0.30
C ALA A 71 -4.82 -12.57 1.41
N GLN A 72 -6.13 -12.40 1.27
CA GLN A 72 -6.98 -11.81 2.31
C GLN A 72 -6.82 -12.54 3.64
N LYS A 73 -6.90 -13.87 3.61
CA LYS A 73 -6.71 -14.71 4.79
C LYS A 73 -5.32 -14.54 5.40
N TRP A 74 -4.27 -14.49 4.58
CA TRP A 74 -2.89 -14.32 5.02
C TRP A 74 -2.67 -12.98 5.72
N TYR A 75 -3.12 -11.87 5.12
CA TYR A 75 -3.05 -10.54 5.75
C TYR A 75 -3.89 -10.48 7.04
N GLY A 76 -5.06 -11.11 7.06
CA GLY A 76 -5.88 -11.25 8.27
C GLY A 76 -5.13 -11.99 9.39
N GLN A 77 -4.53 -13.13 9.07
CA GLN A 77 -3.85 -13.99 10.04
C GLN A 77 -2.56 -13.36 10.62
N HIS A 78 -1.78 -12.69 9.79
CA HIS A 78 -0.45 -12.21 10.16
C HIS A 78 -0.42 -10.75 10.55
N PHE A 79 -1.25 -9.91 9.94
CA PHE A 79 -1.30 -8.46 10.16
C PHE A 79 -2.57 -7.99 10.88
N GLY A 80 -3.50 -8.89 11.19
CA GLY A 80 -4.75 -8.53 11.83
C GLY A 80 -5.69 -7.74 10.93
N ALA A 81 -5.52 -7.84 9.61
CA ALA A 81 -6.41 -7.17 8.66
C ALA A 81 -7.83 -7.73 8.76
N THR A 82 -8.82 -6.85 8.70
CA THR A 82 -10.23 -7.25 8.62
C THR A 82 -10.58 -7.56 7.18
N ALA A 83 -11.10 -8.77 6.94
CA ALA A 83 -11.58 -9.18 5.64
C ALA A 83 -12.77 -8.33 5.20
N GLY A 84 -12.76 -7.90 3.96
CA GLY A 84 -13.83 -7.12 3.34
C GLY A 84 -13.98 -7.43 1.85
N LYS A 85 -14.89 -6.71 1.22
CA LYS A 85 -15.10 -6.77 -0.22
C LYS A 85 -15.49 -5.40 -0.73
N ARG A 86 -14.85 -4.96 -1.81
CA ARG A 86 -15.20 -3.71 -2.49
C ARG A 86 -15.38 -3.99 -3.97
N LEU A 87 -16.62 -3.83 -4.45
CA LEU A 87 -17.02 -4.26 -5.80
C LEU A 87 -16.67 -5.74 -6.02
N THR A 88 -15.76 -6.01 -6.93
CA THR A 88 -15.30 -7.37 -7.28
C THR A 88 -14.00 -7.78 -6.56
N PHE A 89 -13.40 -6.86 -5.79
CA PHE A 89 -12.12 -7.09 -5.10
C PHE A 89 -12.33 -7.68 -3.71
N GLU A 90 -11.58 -8.71 -3.36
CA GLU A 90 -11.36 -9.06 -1.98
C GLU A 90 -10.46 -7.98 -1.35
N THR A 91 -10.75 -7.55 -0.12
CA THR A 91 -9.97 -6.52 0.55
C THR A 91 -9.50 -6.97 1.92
N ALA A 92 -8.30 -6.55 2.29
CA ALA A 92 -7.73 -6.72 3.61
C ALA A 92 -7.57 -5.32 4.23
N ASN A 93 -8.46 -4.98 5.17
CA ASN A 93 -8.49 -3.64 5.75
C ASN A 93 -7.57 -3.58 6.96
N VAL A 94 -6.57 -2.72 6.91
CA VAL A 94 -5.65 -2.41 7.99
C VAL A 94 -5.84 -0.97 8.47
N PRO A 95 -5.45 -0.62 9.71
CA PRO A 95 -5.55 0.77 10.16
C PRO A 95 -4.88 1.73 9.17
N GLY A 96 -5.64 2.72 8.69
CA GLY A 96 -5.14 3.77 7.81
C GLY A 96 -5.22 3.48 6.31
N THR A 97 -5.45 2.23 5.86
CA THR A 97 -5.59 1.92 4.44
C THR A 97 -6.31 0.60 4.18
N GLU A 98 -6.74 0.41 2.95
CA GLU A 98 -7.29 -0.84 2.42
C GLU A 98 -6.27 -1.47 1.47
N ILE A 99 -6.04 -2.76 1.58
CA ILE A 99 -5.32 -3.56 0.58
C ILE A 99 -6.34 -4.22 -0.31
N ALA A 100 -6.50 -3.74 -1.53
CA ALA A 100 -7.35 -4.34 -2.55
C ALA A 100 -6.58 -5.43 -3.29
N LEU A 101 -7.11 -6.64 -3.28
CA LEU A 101 -6.45 -7.83 -3.80
C LEU A 101 -7.04 -8.19 -5.17
N SER A 102 -6.23 -8.11 -6.19
CA SER A 102 -6.61 -8.41 -7.58
C SER A 102 -5.92 -9.68 -8.06
N LYS A 103 -6.67 -10.52 -8.77
CA LYS A 103 -6.07 -11.70 -9.37
C LYS A 103 -5.12 -11.29 -10.51
N ALA A 104 -3.89 -11.78 -10.43
CA ALA A 104 -2.91 -11.57 -11.49
C ALA A 104 -3.30 -12.36 -12.74
N ASP A 105 -3.19 -11.73 -13.89
CA ASP A 105 -3.36 -12.32 -15.23
C ASP A 105 -2.01 -12.66 -15.89
N MET A 106 -0.90 -12.30 -15.23
CA MET A 106 0.48 -12.54 -15.66
C MET A 106 1.29 -13.16 -14.52
N PRO A 107 2.45 -13.78 -14.83
CA PRO A 107 3.36 -14.25 -13.79
C PRO A 107 3.75 -13.13 -12.81
N LEU A 108 3.66 -13.43 -11.52
CA LEU A 108 4.06 -12.50 -10.47
C LEU A 108 5.58 -12.35 -10.43
N VAL A 109 6.02 -11.14 -10.15
CA VAL A 109 7.43 -10.81 -9.92
C VAL A 109 7.54 -10.00 -8.63
N PRO A 110 8.60 -10.18 -7.84
CA PRO A 110 8.79 -9.43 -6.60
C PRO A 110 8.76 -7.91 -6.81
N THR A 111 8.26 -7.19 -5.80
CA THR A 111 8.21 -5.71 -5.85
C THR A 111 9.57 -5.07 -5.56
N LYS A 112 10.42 -5.73 -4.81
CA LYS A 112 11.75 -5.24 -4.43
C LYS A 112 12.56 -4.76 -5.62
N GLY A 113 13.11 -3.55 -5.52
CA GLY A 113 13.90 -2.91 -6.58
C GLY A 113 13.08 -2.35 -7.74
N ARG A 114 11.76 -2.18 -7.58
CA ARG A 114 10.86 -1.61 -8.58
C ARG A 114 10.38 -0.23 -8.15
N SER A 115 9.62 0.46 -9.01
CA SER A 115 9.10 1.82 -8.75
C SER A 115 8.29 1.91 -7.45
N VAL A 116 7.49 0.88 -7.14
CA VAL A 116 6.97 0.66 -5.78
C VAL A 116 7.72 -0.54 -5.22
N ASP A 117 8.73 -0.27 -4.42
CA ASP A 117 9.64 -1.27 -3.89
C ASP A 117 8.99 -2.11 -2.79
N HIS A 118 8.39 -1.45 -1.81
CA HIS A 118 7.77 -2.10 -0.65
C HIS A 118 6.56 -1.32 -0.13
N ILE A 119 5.80 -1.98 0.75
CA ILE A 119 4.79 -1.35 1.60
C ILE A 119 5.24 -1.46 3.06
N GLY A 120 4.98 -0.40 3.85
CA GLY A 120 5.45 -0.34 5.25
C GLY A 120 4.33 -0.48 6.26
N PHE A 121 4.61 -1.19 7.35
CA PHE A 121 3.75 -1.28 8.53
C PHE A 121 4.50 -0.91 9.78
N GLU A 122 3.97 0.06 10.52
CA GLU A 122 4.41 0.32 11.89
C GLU A 122 3.81 -0.71 12.85
N VAL A 123 4.64 -1.36 13.65
CA VAL A 123 4.21 -2.36 14.62
C VAL A 123 4.63 -1.97 16.04
N LYS A 124 3.81 -2.29 17.01
CA LYS A 124 4.02 -1.85 18.40
C LYS A 124 5.19 -2.54 19.11
N ASN A 125 5.52 -3.77 18.73
CA ASN A 125 6.58 -4.60 19.34
C ASN A 125 7.21 -5.42 18.25
N LEU A 126 8.25 -4.90 17.63
CA LEU A 126 8.86 -5.49 16.44
C LEU A 126 9.47 -6.87 16.72
N ASP A 127 10.13 -7.05 17.88
CA ASP A 127 10.69 -8.36 18.24
C ASP A 127 9.61 -9.42 18.40
N GLY A 128 8.55 -9.10 19.14
CA GLY A 128 7.42 -10.01 19.34
C GLY A 128 6.66 -10.29 18.06
N PHE A 129 6.52 -9.29 17.18
CA PHE A 129 5.85 -9.44 15.90
C PHE A 129 6.65 -10.35 14.96
N VAL A 130 7.96 -10.13 14.86
CA VAL A 130 8.89 -10.96 14.08
C VAL A 130 8.92 -12.39 14.60
N ALA A 131 9.00 -12.59 15.92
CA ALA A 131 8.96 -13.94 16.52
C ALA A 131 7.67 -14.69 16.15
N LYS A 132 6.50 -14.01 16.14
CA LYS A 132 5.23 -14.57 15.70
C LYS A 132 5.25 -14.97 14.23
N LEU A 133 5.80 -14.13 13.35
CA LEU A 133 5.93 -14.44 11.92
C LEU A 133 6.85 -15.63 11.69
N GLN A 134 7.99 -15.67 12.37
CA GLN A 134 8.95 -16.77 12.28
C GLN A 134 8.36 -18.10 12.78
N ALA A 135 7.58 -18.07 13.86
CA ALA A 135 6.85 -19.24 14.34
C ALA A 135 5.81 -19.76 13.32
N ALA A 136 5.30 -18.88 12.46
CA ALA A 136 4.44 -19.22 11.34
C ALA A 136 5.20 -19.61 10.05
N GLY A 137 6.54 -19.70 10.11
CA GLY A 137 7.39 -20.07 8.98
C GLY A 137 7.75 -18.93 8.03
N ILE A 138 7.38 -17.69 8.34
CA ILE A 138 7.72 -16.51 7.55
C ILE A 138 9.12 -16.04 7.95
N LYS A 139 10.00 -15.94 6.97
CA LYS A 139 11.39 -15.53 7.20
C LYS A 139 11.56 -14.02 7.01
N THR A 140 12.41 -13.43 7.82
CA THR A 140 12.94 -12.09 7.59
C THR A 140 14.12 -12.12 6.63
N ASP A 141 14.33 -11.04 5.88
CA ASP A 141 15.49 -10.89 4.97
C ASP A 141 16.82 -10.82 5.73
N ALA A 142 16.79 -10.23 6.93
CA ALA A 142 17.93 -10.04 7.81
C ALA A 142 17.50 -9.97 9.28
N ALA A 143 18.44 -9.76 10.18
CA ALA A 143 18.13 -9.39 11.58
C ALA A 143 17.50 -7.99 11.64
N ILE A 144 16.70 -7.73 12.69
CA ILE A 144 16.19 -6.39 12.99
C ILE A 144 17.38 -5.45 13.15
N ARG A 145 17.35 -4.32 12.44
CA ARG A 145 18.41 -3.29 12.49
C ARG A 145 17.83 -1.97 13.04
N SER A 146 18.67 -1.22 13.72
CA SER A 146 18.36 0.18 14.06
C SER A 146 18.73 1.08 12.88
N SER A 147 17.92 2.09 12.61
CA SER A 147 18.25 3.10 11.62
C SER A 147 19.47 3.91 12.08
N THR A 148 20.41 4.14 11.19
CA THR A 148 21.54 5.04 11.43
C THR A 148 21.19 6.51 11.33
N ASN A 149 20.11 6.81 10.62
CA ASN A 149 19.68 8.18 10.30
C ASN A 149 18.54 8.68 11.21
N THR A 150 17.88 7.79 11.94
CA THR A 150 16.69 8.11 12.73
C THR A 150 16.77 7.41 14.07
N THR A 151 16.91 8.20 15.15
CA THR A 151 17.00 7.67 16.51
C THR A 151 15.71 6.94 16.91
N GLY A 152 15.86 5.72 17.41
CA GLY A 152 14.76 4.89 17.90
C GLY A 152 13.99 4.12 16.82
N LEU A 153 14.24 4.36 15.54
CA LEU A 153 13.64 3.59 14.46
C LEU A 153 14.32 2.24 14.28
N ARG A 154 13.54 1.18 14.34
CA ARG A 154 13.95 -0.21 14.09
C ARG A 154 13.23 -0.75 12.88
N ILE A 155 13.91 -1.54 12.07
CA ILE A 155 13.44 -1.95 10.74
C ILE A 155 13.82 -3.40 10.46
N VAL A 156 12.92 -4.12 9.80
CA VAL A 156 13.19 -5.42 9.18
C VAL A 156 12.24 -5.61 7.98
N PHE A 157 12.63 -6.42 7.03
CA PHE A 157 11.81 -6.74 5.86
C PHE A 157 11.41 -8.20 5.85
N ILE A 158 10.25 -8.47 5.27
CA ILE A 158 9.77 -9.79 4.88
C ILE A 158 9.23 -9.71 3.45
N THR A 159 9.06 -10.85 2.80
CA THR A 159 8.34 -10.93 1.53
C THR A 159 7.08 -11.78 1.73
N ASP A 160 5.94 -11.32 1.24
CA ASP A 160 4.71 -12.09 1.26
C ASP A 160 4.77 -13.26 0.23
N PRO A 161 3.84 -14.24 0.28
CA PRO A 161 3.84 -15.37 -0.66
C PRO A 161 3.69 -14.99 -2.13
N TRP A 162 3.31 -13.77 -2.45
CA TRP A 162 3.09 -13.28 -3.81
C TRP A 162 4.21 -12.36 -4.31
N GLY A 163 5.23 -12.14 -3.48
CA GLY A 163 6.41 -11.37 -3.84
C GLY A 163 6.35 -9.88 -3.45
N THR A 164 5.37 -9.48 -2.64
CA THR A 164 5.33 -8.11 -2.10
C THR A 164 6.37 -7.98 -0.99
N GLU A 165 7.32 -7.07 -1.15
CA GLU A 165 8.25 -6.70 -0.09
C GLU A 165 7.50 -5.86 0.95
N ILE A 166 7.66 -6.22 2.22
CA ILE A 166 6.98 -5.58 3.35
C ILE A 166 8.03 -5.10 4.34
N GLU A 167 8.06 -3.81 4.60
CA GLU A 167 8.84 -3.20 5.66
C GLU A 167 8.05 -3.23 6.97
N LEU A 168 8.69 -3.71 8.03
CA LEU A 168 8.16 -3.65 9.38
C LEU A 168 9.01 -2.66 10.18
N THR A 169 8.36 -1.66 10.77
CA THR A 169 9.02 -0.63 11.55
C THR A 169 8.49 -0.56 12.98
N GLU A 170 9.33 -0.09 13.89
CA GLU A 170 8.96 0.33 15.24
C GLU A 170 9.66 1.65 15.54
N GLY A 171 8.90 2.67 15.97
CA GLY A 171 9.39 3.99 16.30
C GLY A 171 9.26 5.02 15.16
N LEU A 172 8.71 4.64 14.01
CA LEU A 172 8.48 5.58 12.89
C LEU A 172 7.40 6.60 13.23
N ALA A 173 6.31 6.18 13.86
CA ALA A 173 5.18 7.05 14.21
C ALA A 173 5.56 8.17 15.21
N THR A 174 6.64 7.99 15.96
CA THR A 174 7.16 8.99 16.90
C THR A 174 8.27 9.85 16.31
N THR A 175 8.69 9.56 15.09
CA THR A 175 9.76 10.28 14.39
C THR A 175 9.17 11.55 13.76
N PRO A 176 9.72 12.76 14.06
CA PRO A 176 9.28 13.98 13.42
C PRO A 176 9.50 13.91 11.90
N ILE A 177 8.45 14.16 11.12
CA ILE A 177 8.57 14.31 9.68
C ILE A 177 9.27 15.64 9.41
N ALA A 178 10.49 15.60 8.90
CA ALA A 178 11.22 16.80 8.52
C ALA A 178 10.42 17.58 7.46
N GLY A 179 10.00 18.80 7.77
CA GLY A 179 9.27 19.66 6.83
C GLY A 179 7.75 19.79 7.04
N SER A 180 7.14 19.11 8.01
CA SER A 180 5.76 19.41 8.41
C SER A 180 5.73 20.73 9.20
N ARG A 181 5.51 21.83 8.51
CA ARG A 181 5.14 23.15 9.06
C ARG A 181 3.74 23.50 8.57
#